data_299d7b639d51b4d5bb7ae13dfa30b4ac
#
_entry.id   299d7b639d51b4d5bb7ae13dfa30b4ac
#
_cell.length_a   1.000
_cell.length_b   1.000
_cell.length_c   1.000
_cell.angle_alpha   90.00
_cell.angle_beta   90.00
_cell.angle_gamma   90.00
#
_symmetry.space_group_name_H-M   'P 1'
#
loop_
_entity.id
_entity.type
_entity.pdbx_description
1 polymer ?
#
loop_
_entity_poly.entity_id
_entity_poly.type
_entity_poly.pdbx_seq_one_letter_code
_entity_poly.pdbx_strand_id
1 'polypeptide(L)'
;LRLATLGGVAGIRDVQAVRRYHGTRMSVHYQSRQARDFVEREKAFLSFFDNEGRQLPDAALLMAQVRKGLGQLAYWSAISHLVRGQRRSAVEIMRLSHRWRPRAALLPPVAALLHMDRPLRRTLDVVREGLAPRGGRI
;
A
#
# COMPACT_ATOMS: atom_id res chain seq x y z
N LEU A 1 -3.66 15.15 -4.88
CA LEU A 1 -4.49 14.84 -6.04
C LEU A 1 -5.17 16.09 -6.61
N ARG A 2 -5.89 16.88 -5.80
CA ARG A 2 -6.62 18.10 -6.26
C ARG A 2 -5.72 19.08 -7.00
N LEU A 3 -4.53 19.36 -6.50
CA LEU A 3 -3.59 20.28 -7.16
C LEU A 3 -3.11 19.78 -8.53
N ALA A 4 -3.04 18.46 -8.75
CA ALA A 4 -2.62 17.88 -10.01
C ALA A 4 -3.65 18.07 -11.15
N THR A 5 -4.90 18.45 -10.84
CA THR A 5 -5.90 18.81 -11.85
C THR A 5 -5.79 20.26 -12.31
N LEU A 6 -5.06 21.10 -11.58
CA LEU A 6 -4.91 22.51 -11.84
C LEU A 6 -3.64 22.88 -12.62
N GLY A 7 -2.71 21.92 -12.78
CA GLY A 7 -1.45 22.18 -13.47
C GLY A 7 -0.53 20.98 -13.55
N GLY A 8 0.64 21.19 -14.16
CA GLY A 8 1.66 20.15 -14.27
C GLY A 8 2.29 19.77 -12.93
N VAL A 9 2.73 18.52 -12.82
CA VAL A 9 3.45 18.00 -11.65
C VAL A 9 4.90 17.76 -12.05
N ALA A 10 5.85 18.37 -11.32
CA ALA A 10 7.27 18.14 -11.49
C ALA A 10 7.85 17.35 -10.31
N GLY A 11 8.70 16.38 -10.61
CA GLY A 11 9.45 15.62 -9.60
C GLY A 11 10.88 16.14 -9.45
N ILE A 12 11.31 16.38 -8.22
CA ILE A 12 12.71 16.72 -7.91
C ILE A 12 13.43 15.42 -7.53
N ARG A 13 14.51 15.09 -8.25
CA ARG A 13 15.29 13.84 -8.04
C ARG A 13 16.37 13.98 -6.96
N ASP A 14 16.11 14.77 -5.96
CA ASP A 14 17.05 15.01 -4.87
C ASP A 14 16.37 14.75 -3.52
N VAL A 15 17.19 14.56 -2.47
CA VAL A 15 16.70 14.35 -1.11
C VAL A 15 16.18 15.68 -0.56
N GLN A 16 14.86 15.86 -0.59
CA GLN A 16 14.21 17.09 -0.14
C GLN A 16 13.88 17.08 1.36
N ALA A 17 13.77 15.87 1.96
CA ALA A 17 13.48 15.73 3.38
C ALA A 17 14.02 14.42 3.95
N VAL A 18 14.39 14.44 5.22
CA VAL A 18 14.79 13.26 5.98
C VAL A 18 13.75 12.96 7.04
N ARG A 19 13.21 11.75 7.02
CA ARG A 19 12.25 11.30 8.02
C ARG A 19 12.93 10.56 9.15
N ARG A 20 12.90 11.12 10.35
CA ARG A 20 13.40 10.45 11.55
C ARG A 20 12.39 9.41 12.05
N TYR A 21 12.88 8.20 12.32
CA TYR A 21 12.07 7.12 12.87
C TYR A 21 12.36 6.97 14.37
N HIS A 22 11.33 7.09 15.20
CA HIS A 22 11.40 6.82 16.64
C HIS A 22 10.15 6.05 17.10
N GLY A 23 10.26 5.26 18.17
CA GLY A 23 9.24 4.31 18.61
C GLY A 23 7.91 4.94 19.09
N THR A 24 7.93 6.20 19.52
CA THR A 24 6.77 6.92 20.08
C THR A 24 5.99 7.72 19.04
N ARG A 25 6.33 7.62 17.74
CA ARG A 25 5.63 8.35 16.69
C ARG A 25 4.18 7.90 16.52
N MET A 26 3.26 8.82 16.21
CA MET A 26 1.84 8.52 15.96
C MET A 26 1.63 7.47 14.85
N SER A 27 2.50 7.43 13.84
CA SER A 27 2.40 6.47 12.74
C SER A 27 2.59 4.99 13.18
N VAL A 28 3.11 4.71 14.37
CA VAL A 28 3.17 3.34 14.91
C VAL A 28 1.76 2.79 15.13
N HIS A 29 0.81 3.61 15.58
CA HIS A 29 -0.58 3.22 15.73
C HIS A 29 -1.27 2.93 14.39
N TYR A 30 -0.88 3.60 13.31
CA TYR A 30 -1.39 3.33 11.96
C TYR A 30 -0.81 2.04 11.37
N GLN A 31 0.42 1.69 11.70
CA GLN A 31 1.03 0.44 11.23
C GLN A 31 0.34 -0.80 11.80
N SER A 32 -0.21 -0.71 13.01
CA SER A 32 -1.00 -1.80 13.62
C SER A 32 -2.41 -1.95 13.01
N ARG A 33 -2.88 -0.94 12.27
CA ARG A 33 -4.21 -0.90 11.64
C ARG A 33 -4.11 -0.70 10.12
N GLN A 34 -3.20 -1.40 9.47
CA GLN A 34 -2.88 -1.18 8.06
C GLN A 34 -4.07 -1.45 7.12
N ALA A 35 -5.00 -2.34 7.48
CA ALA A 35 -6.24 -2.52 6.73
C ALA A 35 -7.07 -1.23 6.66
N ARG A 36 -7.12 -0.47 7.76
CA ARG A 36 -7.80 0.83 7.81
C ARG A 36 -7.12 1.87 6.92
N ASP A 37 -5.79 1.90 6.87
CA ASP A 37 -5.04 2.80 5.98
C ASP A 37 -5.42 2.58 4.51
N PHE A 38 -5.54 1.33 4.07
CA PHE A 38 -6.00 1.01 2.73
C PHE A 38 -7.43 1.50 2.45
N VAL A 39 -8.34 1.35 3.40
CA VAL A 39 -9.72 1.85 3.27
C VAL A 39 -9.75 3.38 3.19
N GLU A 40 -8.98 4.07 4.01
CA GLU A 40 -8.91 5.54 3.96
C GLU A 40 -8.29 6.05 2.66
N ARG A 41 -7.30 5.35 2.12
CA ARG A 41 -6.76 5.66 0.79
C ARG A 41 -7.82 5.49 -0.31
N GLU A 42 -8.59 4.40 -0.30
CA GLU A 42 -9.68 4.21 -1.25
C GLU A 42 -10.70 5.35 -1.15
N LYS A 43 -11.12 5.72 0.07
CA LYS A 43 -12.05 6.84 0.29
C LYS A 43 -11.51 8.16 -0.26
N ALA A 44 -10.22 8.43 -0.07
CA ALA A 44 -9.59 9.65 -0.61
C ALA A 44 -9.64 9.69 -2.15
N PHE A 45 -9.41 8.55 -2.81
CA PHE A 45 -9.54 8.48 -4.27
C PHE A 45 -10.99 8.57 -4.72
N LEU A 46 -11.92 7.89 -4.05
CA LEU A 46 -13.35 8.00 -4.36
C LEU A 46 -13.82 9.46 -4.23
N SER A 47 -13.50 10.11 -3.10
CA SER A 47 -13.85 11.52 -2.91
C SER A 47 -13.27 12.43 -4.01
N PHE A 48 -12.04 12.14 -4.48
CA PHE A 48 -11.45 12.91 -5.58
C PHE A 48 -12.21 12.70 -6.89
N PHE A 49 -12.49 11.45 -7.29
CA PHE A 49 -13.14 11.14 -8.56
C PHE A 49 -14.63 11.50 -8.56
N ASP A 50 -15.28 11.53 -7.39
CA ASP A 50 -16.68 11.98 -7.27
C ASP A 50 -16.82 13.51 -7.35
N ASN A 51 -15.73 14.24 -7.11
CA ASN A 51 -15.69 15.70 -7.14
C ASN A 51 -14.80 16.23 -8.29
N GLU A 52 -13.57 16.64 -7.97
CA GLU A 52 -12.69 17.34 -8.92
C GLU A 52 -12.24 16.45 -10.08
N GLY A 53 -12.07 15.17 -9.84
CA GLY A 53 -11.65 14.19 -10.86
C GLY A 53 -12.78 13.76 -11.81
N ARG A 54 -14.04 14.11 -11.50
CA ARG A 54 -15.19 13.74 -12.33
C ARG A 54 -15.11 14.32 -13.74
N GLN A 55 -14.47 15.46 -13.90
CA GLN A 55 -14.33 16.16 -15.19
C GLN A 55 -13.18 15.60 -16.06
N LEU A 56 -12.36 14.69 -15.51
CA LEU A 56 -11.27 14.09 -16.28
C LEU A 56 -11.83 13.14 -17.34
N PRO A 57 -11.37 13.22 -18.61
CA PRO A 57 -11.88 12.39 -19.70
C PRO A 57 -11.73 10.89 -19.41
N ASP A 58 -10.67 10.51 -18.68
CA ASP A 58 -10.35 9.12 -18.36
C ASP A 58 -10.62 8.74 -16.89
N ALA A 59 -11.51 9.44 -16.20
CA ALA A 59 -11.77 9.26 -14.77
C ALA A 59 -12.05 7.79 -14.39
N ALA A 60 -12.87 7.08 -15.18
CA ALA A 60 -13.18 5.68 -14.93
C ALA A 60 -11.96 4.77 -15.10
N LEU A 61 -11.14 5.00 -16.12
CA LEU A 61 -9.90 4.25 -16.36
C LEU A 61 -8.88 4.51 -15.25
N LEU A 62 -8.71 5.76 -14.84
CA LEU A 62 -7.82 6.15 -13.75
C LEU A 62 -8.27 5.52 -12.43
N MET A 63 -9.57 5.51 -12.13
CA MET A 63 -10.09 4.85 -10.93
C MET A 63 -9.88 3.33 -10.97
N ALA A 64 -10.02 2.69 -12.14
CA ALA A 64 -9.70 1.28 -12.30
C ALA A 64 -8.21 0.99 -12.06
N GLN A 65 -7.31 1.86 -12.52
CA GLN A 65 -5.87 1.78 -12.25
C GLN A 65 -5.56 1.95 -10.75
N VAL A 66 -6.23 2.89 -10.07
CA VAL A 66 -6.10 3.06 -8.61
C VAL A 66 -6.50 1.79 -7.87
N ARG A 67 -7.67 1.22 -8.19
CA ARG A 67 -8.12 -0.04 -7.56
C ARG A 67 -7.16 -1.19 -7.83
N LYS A 68 -6.64 -1.30 -9.06
CA LYS A 68 -5.60 -2.28 -9.41
C LYS A 68 -4.35 -2.08 -8.55
N GLY A 69 -3.86 -0.85 -8.40
CA GLY A 69 -2.68 -0.51 -7.60
C GLY A 69 -2.91 -0.79 -6.10
N LEU A 70 -4.03 -0.37 -5.53
CA LEU A 70 -4.39 -0.66 -4.15
C LEU A 70 -4.49 -2.17 -3.89
N GLY A 71 -5.10 -2.94 -4.82
CA GLY A 71 -5.20 -4.39 -4.73
C GLY A 71 -3.83 -5.06 -4.72
N GLN A 72 -2.89 -4.61 -5.54
CA GLN A 72 -1.52 -5.13 -5.58
C GLN A 72 -0.76 -4.83 -4.28
N LEU A 73 -0.82 -3.59 -3.80
CA LEU A 73 -0.18 -3.18 -2.54
C LEU A 73 -0.76 -3.96 -1.36
N ALA A 74 -2.08 -4.12 -1.29
CA ALA A 74 -2.75 -4.88 -0.25
C ALA A 74 -2.34 -6.36 -0.28
N TYR A 75 -2.23 -6.97 -1.46
CA TYR A 75 -1.79 -8.36 -1.61
C TYR A 75 -0.42 -8.59 -0.98
N TRP A 76 0.58 -7.82 -1.39
CA TRP A 76 1.95 -7.98 -0.86
C TRP A 76 2.07 -7.57 0.59
N SER A 77 1.29 -6.59 1.03
CA SER A 77 1.19 -6.25 2.45
C SER A 77 0.62 -7.41 3.28
N ALA A 78 -0.43 -8.08 2.80
CA ALA A 78 -1.01 -9.24 3.46
C ALA A 78 0.00 -10.40 3.58
N ILE A 79 0.76 -10.70 2.51
CA ILE A 79 1.84 -11.70 2.54
C ILE A 79 2.90 -11.31 3.57
N SER A 80 3.34 -10.05 3.59
CA SER A 80 4.30 -9.54 4.57
C SER A 80 3.81 -9.73 6.01
N HIS A 81 2.54 -9.44 6.30
CA HIS A 81 1.93 -9.67 7.62
C HIS A 81 1.85 -11.17 7.96
N LEU A 82 1.55 -12.01 6.98
CA LEU A 82 1.48 -13.46 7.17
C LEU A 82 2.86 -14.02 7.55
N VAL A 83 3.93 -13.64 6.85
CA VAL A 83 5.32 -14.04 7.15
C VAL A 83 5.72 -13.60 8.56
N ARG A 84 5.29 -12.40 9.00
CA ARG A 84 5.51 -11.91 10.37
C ARG A 84 4.63 -12.58 11.42
N GLY A 85 3.79 -13.56 11.04
CA GLY A 85 2.87 -14.26 11.94
C GLY A 85 1.65 -13.45 12.38
N GLN A 86 1.38 -12.33 11.75
CA GLN A 86 0.24 -11.44 12.04
C GLN A 86 -1.00 -11.88 11.23
N ARG A 87 -1.48 -13.10 11.48
CA ARG A 87 -2.52 -13.77 10.68
C ARG A 87 -3.80 -12.95 10.54
N ARG A 88 -4.28 -12.33 11.63
CA ARG A 88 -5.52 -11.54 11.61
C ARG A 88 -5.42 -10.36 10.65
N SER A 89 -4.38 -9.55 10.76
CA SER A 89 -4.13 -8.42 9.86
C SER A 89 -3.92 -8.89 8.41
N ALA A 90 -3.21 -10.00 8.20
CA ALA A 90 -3.01 -10.58 6.88
C ALA A 90 -4.35 -10.94 6.20
N VAL A 91 -5.27 -11.59 6.92
CA VAL A 91 -6.60 -11.95 6.39
C VAL A 91 -7.43 -10.72 6.08
N GLU A 92 -7.46 -9.73 6.97
CA GLU A 92 -8.20 -8.47 6.75
C GLU A 92 -7.71 -7.74 5.50
N ILE A 93 -6.39 -7.58 5.34
CA ILE A 93 -5.79 -6.91 4.18
C ILE A 93 -5.99 -7.73 2.90
N MET A 94 -5.90 -9.07 2.98
CA MET A 94 -6.12 -9.94 1.83
C MET A 94 -7.56 -9.84 1.31
N ARG A 95 -8.55 -9.73 2.20
CA ARG A 95 -9.96 -9.49 1.81
C ARG A 95 -10.11 -8.18 1.03
N LEU A 96 -9.43 -7.11 1.43
CA LEU A 96 -9.42 -5.84 0.68
C LEU A 96 -8.78 -6.01 -0.70
N SER A 97 -7.64 -6.72 -0.78
CA SER A 97 -6.99 -7.04 -2.06
C SER A 97 -7.96 -7.76 -3.01
N HIS A 98 -8.68 -8.77 -2.54
CA HIS A 98 -9.67 -9.50 -3.35
C HIS A 98 -10.85 -8.63 -3.78
N ARG A 99 -11.32 -7.73 -2.92
CA ARG A 99 -12.39 -6.80 -3.26
C ARG A 99 -12.03 -5.90 -4.45
N TRP A 100 -10.78 -5.41 -4.50
CA TRP A 100 -10.31 -4.54 -5.59
C TRP A 100 -9.80 -5.32 -6.79
N ARG A 101 -9.35 -6.54 -6.60
CA ARG A 101 -8.76 -7.39 -7.63
C ARG A 101 -9.12 -8.86 -7.41
N PRO A 102 -10.34 -9.30 -7.78
CA PRO A 102 -10.79 -10.68 -7.56
C PRO A 102 -9.86 -11.74 -8.19
N ARG A 103 -9.26 -11.42 -9.33
CA ARG A 103 -8.32 -12.33 -10.04
C ARG A 103 -6.97 -12.48 -9.33
N ALA A 104 -6.63 -11.69 -8.32
CA ALA A 104 -5.37 -11.83 -7.57
C ALA A 104 -5.29 -13.14 -6.78
N ALA A 105 -6.42 -13.78 -6.50
CA ALA A 105 -6.45 -15.10 -5.89
C ALA A 105 -5.86 -16.19 -6.79
N LEU A 106 -6.07 -16.06 -8.11
CA LEU A 106 -5.62 -17.02 -9.12
C LEU A 106 -4.22 -16.70 -9.65
N LEU A 107 -3.90 -15.41 -9.78
CA LEU A 107 -2.65 -14.91 -10.35
C LEU A 107 -2.04 -13.85 -9.42
N PRO A 108 -1.07 -14.23 -8.57
CA PRO A 108 -0.33 -13.27 -7.75
C PRO A 108 0.19 -12.10 -8.60
N PRO A 109 0.13 -10.86 -8.11
CA PRO A 109 0.53 -9.69 -8.88
C PRO A 109 2.07 -9.54 -8.95
N VAL A 110 2.75 -10.52 -9.55
CA VAL A 110 4.23 -10.55 -9.67
C VAL A 110 4.78 -9.35 -10.42
N ALA A 111 4.05 -8.81 -11.39
CA ALA A 111 4.44 -7.59 -12.10
C ALA A 111 4.67 -6.40 -11.16
N ALA A 112 3.98 -6.34 -10.02
CA ALA A 112 4.19 -5.30 -9.02
C ALA A 112 5.58 -5.39 -8.37
N LEU A 113 6.16 -6.58 -8.25
CA LEU A 113 7.51 -6.77 -7.71
C LEU A 113 8.57 -6.19 -8.65
N LEU A 114 8.35 -6.26 -9.96
CA LEU A 114 9.29 -5.74 -10.97
C LEU A 114 9.37 -4.21 -10.95
N HIS A 115 8.34 -3.54 -10.47
CA HIS A 115 8.26 -2.07 -10.37
C HIS A 115 8.61 -1.54 -8.97
N MET A 116 8.97 -2.42 -8.02
CA MET A 116 9.42 -2.00 -6.69
C MET A 116 10.90 -1.66 -6.70
N ASP A 117 11.28 -0.54 -6.10
CA ASP A 117 12.67 -0.24 -5.83
C ASP A 117 13.29 -1.34 -4.94
N ARG A 118 14.29 -2.05 -5.48
CA ARG A 118 15.01 -3.13 -4.78
C ARG A 118 14.10 -4.26 -4.24
N PRO A 119 13.33 -4.94 -5.10
CA PRO A 119 12.32 -5.91 -4.66
C PRO A 119 12.93 -7.07 -3.84
N LEU A 120 14.07 -7.60 -4.26
CA LEU A 120 14.76 -8.69 -3.57
C LEU A 120 15.20 -8.31 -2.15
N ARG A 121 15.75 -7.11 -1.97
CA ARG A 121 16.20 -6.64 -0.66
C ARG A 121 15.03 -6.48 0.31
N ARG A 122 13.93 -5.89 -0.13
CA ARG A 122 12.72 -5.77 0.71
C ARG A 122 12.10 -7.11 1.06
N THR A 123 12.08 -8.05 0.12
CA THR A 123 11.59 -9.42 0.39
C THR A 123 12.48 -10.13 1.40
N LEU A 124 13.81 -10.02 1.26
CA LEU A 124 14.78 -10.59 2.21
C LEU A 124 14.64 -9.95 3.59
N ASP A 125 14.46 -8.63 3.68
CA ASP A 125 14.27 -7.94 4.96
C ASP A 125 13.01 -8.44 5.67
N VAL A 126 11.89 -8.60 4.94
CA VAL A 126 10.63 -9.14 5.49
C VAL A 126 10.80 -10.58 5.99
N VAL A 127 11.48 -11.43 5.22
CA VAL A 127 11.75 -12.82 5.62
C VAL A 127 12.68 -12.86 6.84
N ARG A 128 13.73 -12.05 6.86
CA ARG A 128 14.66 -11.94 7.98
C ARG A 128 13.97 -11.45 9.25
N GLU A 129 13.12 -10.44 9.16
CA GLU A 129 12.32 -9.95 10.30
C GLU A 129 11.31 -11.01 10.78
N GLY A 130 10.72 -11.80 9.86
CA GLY A 130 9.79 -12.87 10.21
C GLY A 130 10.46 -14.07 10.87
N LEU A 131 11.72 -14.34 10.53
CA LEU A 131 12.53 -15.45 11.08
C LEU A 131 13.33 -15.04 12.32
N ALA A 132 13.47 -13.75 12.62
CA ALA A 132 14.16 -13.30 13.82
C ALA A 132 13.46 -13.85 15.07
N PRO A 133 14.18 -14.50 15.98
CA PRO A 133 13.59 -15.02 17.22
C PRO A 133 12.94 -13.84 17.95
N ARG A 134 11.67 -14.00 18.31
CA ARG A 134 10.94 -13.05 19.14
C ARG A 134 11.52 -13.08 20.55
N GLY A 135 12.74 -12.52 20.68
CA GLY A 135 13.36 -12.30 21.98
C GLY A 135 12.41 -11.52 22.85
N GLY A 136 12.10 -12.11 24.01
CA GLY A 136 11.10 -11.59 24.94
C GLY A 136 11.32 -10.13 25.24
N ARG A 137 10.28 -9.35 25.06
CA ARG A 137 10.13 -8.10 25.77
C ARG A 137 9.56 -8.45 27.14
N ILE A 138 10.46 -8.48 28.13
CA ILE A 138 10.10 -8.33 29.53
C ILE A 138 9.54 -6.93 29.72
#